data_cfd2cc4be4d9d013acac4c6571af0774
#
_entry.id   cfd2cc4be4d9d013acac4c6571af0774
#
_cell.length_a   1.000
_cell.length_b   1.000
_cell.length_c   1.000
_cell.angle_alpha   90.00
_cell.angle_beta   90.00
_cell.angle_gamma   90.00
#
_symmetry.space_group_name_H-M   'P 1'
#
loop_
_entity.id
_entity.type
_entity.pdbx_description
1 polymer ?
#
loop_
_entity_poly.entity_id
_entity_poly.type
_entity_poly.pdbx_seq_one_letter_code
_entity_poly.pdbx_strand_id
1 'polypeptide(L)'
;MIIKQKTADQQTPMMQQYLRIKSDNPDTLLFYRMGDFYELFFDDAKKASQLLDITLTSRGQSAGLPIPMAGIPYHAAEGYLAKLLKNGESIAIC
;
A
#
# COMPACT_ATOMS: atom_id res chain seq x y z
N MET A 1 -14.43 7.19 -21.66
CA MET A 1 -14.50 5.78 -21.85
C MET A 1 -13.12 5.20 -22.01
N ILE A 2 -12.44 5.62 -22.98
CA ILE A 2 -11.12 5.09 -23.27
C ILE A 2 -10.11 5.46 -22.21
N ILE A 3 -10.29 6.60 -21.61
CA ILE A 3 -9.40 7.09 -20.56
C ILE A 3 -9.28 6.09 -19.40
N LYS A 4 -10.41 5.57 -18.97
CA LYS A 4 -10.45 4.64 -17.87
C LYS A 4 -9.68 3.37 -18.20
N GLN A 5 -9.85 2.89 -19.41
CA GLN A 5 -9.17 1.70 -19.88
C GLN A 5 -7.66 1.92 -19.99
N LYS A 6 -7.27 3.08 -20.50
CA LYS A 6 -5.86 3.44 -20.60
C LYS A 6 -5.19 3.49 -19.24
N THR A 7 -5.90 4.04 -18.25
CA THR A 7 -5.37 4.09 -16.89
C THR A 7 -5.09 2.71 -16.36
N ALA A 8 -6.01 1.77 -16.57
CA ALA A 8 -5.81 0.39 -16.16
C ALA A 8 -4.61 -0.24 -16.87
N ASP A 9 -4.46 0.05 -18.14
CA ASP A 9 -3.37 -0.51 -18.94
C ASP A 9 -2.01 0.02 -18.52
N GLN A 10 -1.97 1.17 -17.85
CA GLN A 10 -0.72 1.78 -17.41
C GLN A 10 -0.24 1.22 -16.07
N GLN A 11 -1.05 0.41 -15.42
CA GLN A 11 -0.64 -0.21 -14.17
C GLN A 11 0.23 -1.42 -14.44
N THR A 12 1.25 -1.63 -13.60
CA THR A 12 2.02 -2.87 -13.66
C THR A 12 1.16 -4.04 -13.20
N PRO A 13 1.51 -5.28 -13.58
CA PRO A 13 0.75 -6.44 -13.09
C PRO A 13 0.66 -6.50 -11.57
N MET A 14 1.73 -6.16 -10.87
CA MET A 14 1.72 -6.13 -9.42
C MET A 14 0.73 -5.10 -8.90
N MET A 15 0.73 -3.91 -9.48
CA MET A 15 -0.18 -2.86 -9.04
C MET A 15 -1.63 -3.20 -9.35
N GLN A 16 -1.87 -3.85 -10.49
CA GLN A 16 -3.21 -4.32 -10.82
C GLN A 16 -3.71 -5.31 -9.76
N GLN A 17 -2.86 -6.23 -9.35
CA GLN A 17 -3.21 -7.20 -8.32
C GLN A 17 -3.47 -6.50 -6.98
N TYR A 18 -2.60 -5.56 -6.61
CA TYR A 18 -2.77 -4.79 -5.38
C TYR A 18 -4.13 -4.09 -5.36
N LEU A 19 -4.47 -3.42 -6.45
CA LEU A 19 -5.72 -2.67 -6.53
C LEU A 19 -6.94 -3.57 -6.45
N ARG A 20 -6.87 -4.78 -7.05
CA ARG A 20 -7.96 -5.74 -6.93
C ARG A 20 -8.17 -6.18 -5.49
N ILE A 21 -7.08 -6.52 -4.80
CA ILE A 21 -7.16 -6.95 -3.40
C ILE A 21 -7.67 -5.81 -2.54
N LYS A 22 -7.17 -4.59 -2.78
CA LYS A 22 -7.58 -3.43 -2.01
C LYS A 22 -9.06 -3.12 -2.20
N SER A 23 -9.58 -3.31 -3.41
CA SER A 23 -11.01 -3.06 -3.66
C SER A 23 -11.91 -4.00 -2.87
N ASP A 24 -11.40 -5.20 -2.54
CA ASP A 24 -12.13 -6.15 -1.70
C ASP A 24 -11.97 -5.87 -0.21
N ASN A 25 -11.01 -5.01 0.16
CA ASN A 25 -10.70 -4.70 1.55
C ASN A 25 -10.47 -3.20 1.72
N PRO A 26 -11.47 -2.37 1.36
CA PRO A 26 -11.23 -0.93 1.26
C PRO A 26 -10.91 -0.24 2.59
N ASP A 27 -11.38 -0.78 3.70
CA ASP A 27 -11.20 -0.17 5.01
C ASP A 27 -10.04 -0.78 5.81
N THR A 28 -9.25 -1.61 5.15
CA THR A 28 -8.17 -2.36 5.79
C THR A 28 -6.83 -1.89 5.21
N LEU A 29 -5.84 -1.71 6.08
CA LEU A 29 -4.49 -1.39 5.63
C LEU A 29 -3.89 -2.64 5.01
N LEU A 30 -3.56 -2.57 3.72
CA LEU A 30 -3.06 -3.72 2.99
C LEU A 30 -1.54 -3.69 2.93
N PHE A 31 -0.93 -4.67 3.58
CA PHE A 31 0.52 -4.87 3.57
C PHE A 31 0.87 -5.88 2.50
N TYR A 32 1.52 -5.42 1.45
CA TYR A 32 1.87 -6.25 0.31
C TYR A 32 3.33 -6.67 0.41
N ARG A 33 3.58 -7.97 0.51
CA ARG A 33 4.94 -8.49 0.64
C ARG A 33 5.71 -8.33 -0.67
N MET A 34 6.85 -7.66 -0.59
CA MET A 34 7.73 -7.45 -1.74
C MET A 34 9.16 -7.66 -1.29
N GLY A 35 9.71 -8.86 -1.57
CA GLY A 35 11.04 -9.19 -1.12
C GLY A 35 11.15 -9.15 0.40
N ASP A 36 12.05 -8.34 0.92
CA ASP A 36 12.31 -8.25 2.35
C ASP A 36 11.46 -7.17 3.04
N PHE A 37 10.50 -6.60 2.33
CA PHE A 37 9.66 -5.53 2.85
C PHE A 37 8.19 -5.86 2.72
N TYR A 38 7.40 -5.22 3.58
CA TYR A 38 5.98 -5.04 3.35
C TYR A 38 5.77 -3.62 2.87
N GLU A 39 5.07 -3.46 1.76
CA GLU A 39 4.82 -2.15 1.17
C GLU A 39 3.35 -1.78 1.26
N LEU A 40 3.10 -0.50 1.50
CA LEU A 40 1.75 0.07 1.43
C LEU A 40 1.75 1.12 0.34
N PHE A 41 0.59 1.33 -0.27
CA PHE A 41 0.47 2.25 -1.39
C PHE A 41 -0.72 3.19 -1.20
N PHE A 42 -0.69 4.33 -1.89
CA PHE A 42 -1.78 5.30 -1.94
C PHE A 42 -2.17 5.78 -0.52
N ASP A 43 -3.45 5.82 -0.22
CA ASP A 43 -3.92 6.33 1.07
C ASP A 43 -3.46 5.50 2.24
N ASP A 44 -3.30 4.18 2.06
CA ASP A 44 -2.76 3.33 3.11
C ASP A 44 -1.34 3.73 3.48
N ALA A 45 -0.53 4.06 2.47
CA ALA A 45 0.84 4.50 2.71
C ALA A 45 0.86 5.81 3.50
N LYS A 46 -0.02 6.74 3.14
CA LYS A 46 -0.11 8.02 3.84
C LYS A 46 -0.52 7.83 5.28
N LYS A 47 -1.52 7.00 5.51
CA LYS A 47 -2.02 6.74 6.85
C LYS A 47 -0.99 6.03 7.71
N ALA A 48 -0.37 4.99 7.17
CA ALA A 48 0.65 4.24 7.91
C ALA A 48 1.87 5.11 8.22
N SER A 49 2.28 5.98 7.31
CA SER A 49 3.43 6.84 7.56
C SER A 49 3.18 7.78 8.73
N GLN A 50 1.94 8.26 8.88
CA GLN A 50 1.59 9.11 10.01
C GLN A 50 1.51 8.32 11.31
N LEU A 51 0.88 7.15 11.29
CA LEU A 51 0.68 6.35 12.49
C LEU A 51 1.97 5.71 13.00
N LEU A 52 2.84 5.33 12.09
CA LEU A 52 4.07 4.62 12.43
C LEU A 52 5.32 5.49 12.39
N ASP A 53 5.15 6.75 12.00
CA ASP A 53 6.28 7.69 11.86
C ASP A 53 7.36 7.13 10.94
N ILE A 54 6.94 6.56 9.82
CA ILE A 54 7.85 6.05 8.78
C ILE A 54 7.80 6.97 7.57
N THR A 55 8.84 6.89 6.74
CA THR A 55 8.98 7.78 5.61
C THR A 55 7.97 7.46 4.51
N LEU A 56 7.28 8.50 4.05
CA LEU A 56 6.41 8.40 2.88
C LEU A 56 7.25 8.75 1.66
N THR A 57 7.29 7.85 0.69
CA THR A 57 8.01 8.06 -0.55
C THR A 57 7.07 7.92 -1.73
N SER A 58 7.60 7.88 -2.94
CA SER A 58 6.79 7.63 -4.12
C SER A 58 7.55 6.69 -5.05
N ARG A 59 6.80 5.94 -5.83
CA ARG A 59 7.36 4.96 -6.75
C ARG A 59 6.53 4.92 -8.02
N GLY A 60 7.20 5.12 -9.16
CA GLY A 60 6.52 5.02 -10.44
C GLY A 60 5.35 5.98 -10.54
N GLN A 61 4.40 5.64 -11.38
CA GLN A 61 3.25 6.48 -11.64
C GLN A 61 2.00 5.63 -11.84
N SER A 62 0.87 6.18 -11.42
CA SER A 62 -0.44 5.64 -11.69
C SER A 62 -1.26 6.78 -12.29
N ALA A 63 -1.74 6.59 -13.51
CA ALA A 63 -2.48 7.62 -14.22
C ALA A 63 -1.70 8.94 -14.32
N GLY A 64 -0.39 8.85 -14.50
CA GLY A 64 0.47 10.02 -14.63
C GLY A 64 0.89 10.68 -13.34
N LEU A 65 0.45 10.17 -12.20
CA LEU A 65 0.78 10.73 -10.90
C LEU A 65 1.70 9.79 -10.12
N PRO A 66 2.61 10.34 -9.31
CA PRO A 66 3.45 9.49 -8.47
C PRO A 66 2.61 8.63 -7.52
N ILE A 67 3.04 7.41 -7.29
CA ILE A 67 2.36 6.51 -6.38
C ILE A 67 2.95 6.68 -4.98
N PRO A 68 2.19 7.20 -4.01
CA PRO A 68 2.68 7.25 -2.63
C PRO A 68 2.94 5.85 -2.12
N MET A 69 4.05 5.67 -1.40
CA MET A 69 4.37 4.36 -0.87
C MET A 69 5.13 4.48 0.44
N ALA A 70 4.97 3.48 1.30
CA ALA A 70 5.70 3.38 2.54
C ALA A 70 5.98 1.90 2.78
N GLY A 71 7.16 1.61 3.31
CA GLY A 71 7.56 0.22 3.51
C GLY A 71 8.15 0.00 4.89
N ILE A 72 7.97 -1.22 5.39
CA ILE A 72 8.61 -1.66 6.63
C ILE A 72 9.36 -2.95 6.35
N PRO A 73 10.55 -3.12 6.97
CA PRO A 73 11.26 -4.37 6.80
C PRO A 73 10.47 -5.55 7.33
N TYR A 74 10.50 -6.65 6.60
CA TYR A 74 9.76 -7.84 6.97
C TYR A 74 10.11 -8.31 8.39
N HIS A 75 11.40 -8.31 8.72
CA HIS A 75 11.85 -8.81 10.03
C HIS A 75 11.49 -7.87 11.19
N ALA A 76 11.10 -6.63 10.90
CA ALA A 76 10.69 -5.66 11.93
C ALA A 76 9.18 -5.43 11.94
N ALA A 77 8.44 -6.17 11.11
CA ALA A 77 7.03 -5.90 10.90
C ALA A 77 6.18 -6.10 12.15
N GLU A 78 6.53 -7.08 12.97
CA GLU A 78 5.71 -7.44 14.13
C GLU A 78 5.44 -6.25 15.04
N GLY A 79 6.47 -5.46 15.35
CA GLY A 79 6.31 -4.29 16.20
C GLY A 79 5.42 -3.23 15.58
N TYR A 80 5.59 -2.98 14.28
CA TYR A 80 4.77 -2.01 13.57
C TYR A 80 3.32 -2.46 13.48
N LEU A 81 3.09 -3.74 13.19
CA LEU A 81 1.74 -4.27 13.09
C LEU A 81 1.03 -4.20 14.43
N ALA A 82 1.72 -4.51 15.51
CA ALA A 82 1.16 -4.41 16.85
C ALA A 82 0.72 -2.99 17.16
N LYS A 83 1.52 -2.00 16.76
CA LYS A 83 1.18 -0.60 16.98
C LYS A 83 -0.07 -0.20 16.23
N LEU A 84 -0.22 -0.65 14.98
CA LEU A 84 -1.41 -0.36 14.19
C LEU A 84 -2.66 -0.99 14.80
N LEU A 85 -2.57 -2.25 15.23
CA LEU A 85 -3.68 -2.92 15.87
C LEU A 85 -4.08 -2.21 17.16
N LYS A 86 -3.11 -1.76 17.93
CA LYS A 86 -3.37 -1.00 19.16
C LYS A 86 -4.10 0.30 18.87
N ASN A 87 -3.86 0.90 17.71
CA ASN A 87 -4.54 2.12 17.28
C ASN A 87 -5.89 1.84 16.64
N GLY A 88 -6.36 0.61 16.68
CA GLY A 88 -7.68 0.27 16.17
C GLY A 88 -7.75 0.03 14.68
N GLU A 89 -6.60 -0.13 14.01
CA GLU A 89 -6.59 -0.37 12.57
C GLU A 89 -6.79 -1.84 12.23
N SER A 90 -7.42 -2.10 11.09
CA SER A 90 -7.53 -3.45 10.53
C SER A 90 -6.41 -3.64 9.53
N ILE A 91 -5.83 -4.82 9.51
CA ILE A 91 -4.67 -5.12 8.67
C ILE A 91 -4.93 -6.38 7.85
N ALA A 92 -4.56 -6.33 6.58
CA ALA A 92 -4.53 -7.50 5.73
C ALA A 92 -3.11 -7.66 5.18
N ILE A 93 -2.65 -8.89 5.12
CA ILE A 93 -1.31 -9.21 4.63
C ILE A 93 -1.43 -10.07 3.38
N CYS A 94 -0.72 -9.65 2.35
CA CYS A 94 -0.75 -10.36 1.07
C CYS A 94 0.66 -10.84 0.68
#